data_3c7f1a0c0841573cc406fc84bb85e1c4
#
_entry.id   3c7f1a0c0841573cc406fc84bb85e1c4
#
_cell.length_a   1.000
_cell.length_b   1.000
_cell.length_c   1.000
_cell.angle_alpha   90.00
_cell.angle_beta   90.00
_cell.angle_gamma   90.00
#
_symmetry.space_group_name_H-M   'P 1'
#
loop_
_entity.id
_entity.type
_entity.pdbx_description
1 polymer ?
#
loop_
_entity_poly.entity_id
_entity_poly.type
_entity_poly.pdbx_seq_one_letter_code
_entity_poly.pdbx_strand_id
1 'polypeptide(L)'
;MSVKKTIISLLSLVVSIPLLFYFLVNFFAGAGRKMDQPIDYGNIEIPTQRTFSFHKNSELKQNILDGWTSKTPEDWKPDEKVNLKNARIVISCLLEGKRVKEMNRYLMRQKAVGHPGSPWMLYPLGDYDFNAMAFTALLYLFGEKPDLLYPKTREHLLNNILTIEGDEFRRNVGYMFLEDSENHILMTEGSRYLKNQWLRNHGNTAPEYDNKTNGVEKKLIFFLEEIDTYGFYEFNSAPYLGYTYCALLNLNEFASGEIRSLAGELLDRLNWQYAISSYKFKHFPPNRRRFGKSFKKNIDSDYHTVMLKVWASLYDESLSVDMSRGQHHALWATFVSYKPADKVIEWVLNKPKPYFIKMGHGYNSCPEILSGDQGYLLSGGGANQGRRSLIVAKPIMLFLDDDASEMGEAFHMFGPGDNFVDWNNTGVYHDFACAKGKVRIPKGKNSATSSGNWKIFAITEGVFLATYSKKELGLMVIVRTDTPENALEKVIENNLDEELLKTRFNHPNGNLI
;
A
#
# COMPACT_ATOMS: atom_id res chain seq x y z
N MET A 1 28.32 24.29 -46.79
CA MET A 1 27.52 24.73 -45.63
C MET A 1 28.45 25.40 -44.64
N SER A 2 28.18 26.65 -44.22
CA SER A 2 29.08 27.41 -43.33
C SER A 2 29.22 26.72 -41.98
N VAL A 3 30.44 26.59 -41.45
CA VAL A 3 30.75 26.03 -40.14
C VAL A 3 29.86 26.58 -39.03
N LYS A 4 29.50 27.87 -39.12
CA LYS A 4 28.52 28.54 -38.22
C LYS A 4 27.14 27.86 -38.24
N LYS A 5 26.62 27.47 -39.41
CA LYS A 5 25.31 26.80 -39.51
C LYS A 5 25.35 25.39 -38.90
N THR A 6 26.47 24.69 -39.09
CA THR A 6 26.64 23.34 -38.51
C THR A 6 26.70 23.41 -36.98
N ILE A 7 27.41 24.39 -36.41
CA ILE A 7 27.52 24.56 -34.93
C ILE A 7 26.16 24.94 -34.35
N ILE A 8 25.41 25.82 -34.99
CA ILE A 8 24.06 26.22 -34.52
C ILE A 8 23.10 25.04 -34.58
N SER A 9 23.16 24.22 -35.64
CA SER A 9 22.33 23.01 -35.73
C SER A 9 22.70 21.97 -34.67
N LEU A 10 23.98 21.75 -34.37
CA LEU A 10 24.45 20.86 -33.30
C LEU A 10 24.01 21.34 -31.90
N LEU A 11 24.16 22.64 -31.62
CA LEU A 11 23.71 23.24 -30.38
C LEU A 11 22.17 23.15 -30.23
N SER A 12 21.43 23.38 -31.31
CA SER A 12 19.99 23.20 -31.33
C SER A 12 19.58 21.76 -31.01
N LEU A 13 20.28 20.77 -31.58
CA LEU A 13 20.02 19.35 -31.31
C LEU A 13 20.32 18.95 -29.84
N VAL A 14 21.43 19.45 -29.32
CA VAL A 14 21.86 19.20 -27.93
C VAL A 14 20.87 19.75 -26.92
N VAL A 15 20.18 20.84 -27.24
CA VAL A 15 19.15 21.42 -26.35
C VAL A 15 17.78 20.79 -26.61
N SER A 16 17.43 20.52 -27.88
CA SER A 16 16.10 20.02 -28.24
C SER A 16 15.84 18.58 -27.84
N ILE A 17 16.88 17.72 -27.88
CA ILE A 17 16.73 16.30 -27.50
C ILE A 17 16.43 16.14 -26.01
N PRO A 18 17.17 16.77 -25.07
CA PRO A 18 16.84 16.72 -23.65
C PRO A 18 15.47 17.32 -23.31
N LEU A 19 15.11 18.44 -23.98
CA LEU A 19 13.79 19.06 -23.82
C LEU A 19 12.67 18.14 -24.30
N LEU A 20 12.82 17.54 -25.47
CA LEU A 20 11.85 16.59 -26.00
C LEU A 20 11.74 15.36 -25.08
N PHE A 21 12.86 14.85 -24.60
CA PHE A 21 12.87 13.75 -23.64
C PHE A 21 12.22 14.13 -22.31
N TYR A 22 12.50 15.32 -21.79
CA TYR A 22 11.82 15.88 -20.62
C TYR A 22 10.31 15.98 -20.82
N PHE A 23 9.85 16.50 -21.94
CA PHE A 23 8.43 16.56 -22.28
C PHE A 23 7.80 15.18 -22.47
N LEU A 24 8.50 14.23 -23.07
CA LEU A 24 8.03 12.85 -23.23
C LEU A 24 7.94 12.12 -21.88
N VAL A 25 8.95 12.23 -21.04
CA VAL A 25 8.92 11.65 -19.69
C VAL A 25 7.80 12.27 -18.87
N ASN A 26 7.66 13.61 -18.93
CA ASN A 26 6.57 14.30 -18.26
C ASN A 26 5.18 13.93 -18.82
N PHE A 27 5.08 13.68 -20.10
CA PHE A 27 3.85 13.26 -20.75
C PHE A 27 3.46 11.82 -20.37
N PHE A 28 4.43 10.88 -20.40
CA PHE A 28 4.16 9.46 -20.18
C PHE A 28 4.21 9.07 -18.70
N ALA A 29 5.05 9.69 -17.89
CA ALA A 29 5.12 9.44 -16.45
C ALA A 29 4.07 10.24 -15.66
N GLY A 30 3.32 11.11 -16.34
CA GLY A 30 2.39 12.02 -15.68
C GLY A 30 3.12 12.93 -14.72
N ALA A 31 3.98 13.75 -15.28
CA ALA A 31 4.83 14.66 -14.54
C ALA A 31 4.05 15.57 -13.61
N GLY A 32 4.11 15.31 -12.44
CA GLY A 32 3.55 16.05 -11.34
C GLY A 32 2.96 15.07 -10.35
N ARG A 33 3.55 15.04 -9.20
CA ARG A 33 3.11 14.28 -8.07
C ARG A 33 1.84 14.80 -7.47
N LYS A 34 1.53 16.06 -7.70
CA LYS A 34 0.31 16.68 -7.20
C LYS A 34 -0.84 16.10 -7.96
N MET A 35 -1.70 15.39 -7.24
CA MET A 35 -3.06 15.25 -7.70
C MET A 35 -3.62 16.65 -7.84
N ASP A 36 -4.32 16.92 -8.93
CA ASP A 36 -4.86 18.26 -9.20
C ASP A 36 -5.97 18.65 -8.22
N GLN A 37 -6.47 17.67 -7.47
CA GLN A 37 -7.57 17.84 -6.54
C GLN A 37 -7.36 16.99 -5.27
N PRO A 38 -7.90 17.44 -4.13
CA PRO A 38 -7.92 16.67 -2.91
C PRO A 38 -8.51 15.27 -3.12
N ILE A 39 -8.05 14.32 -2.34
CA ILE A 39 -8.64 12.99 -2.32
C ILE A 39 -10.03 13.06 -1.70
N ASP A 40 -10.99 12.42 -2.35
CA ASP A 40 -12.33 12.22 -1.81
C ASP A 40 -12.36 10.91 -1.02
N TYR A 41 -12.52 10.99 0.27
CA TYR A 41 -12.64 9.84 1.16
C TYR A 41 -14.09 9.39 1.40
N GLY A 42 -15.06 9.92 0.65
CA GLY A 42 -16.45 9.48 0.73
C GLY A 42 -17.15 9.76 2.06
N ASN A 43 -16.84 10.86 2.73
CA ASN A 43 -17.39 11.26 4.03
C ASN A 43 -17.19 10.20 5.14
N ILE A 44 -16.05 9.54 5.13
CA ILE A 44 -15.69 8.50 6.09
C ILE A 44 -15.16 9.15 7.37
N GLU A 45 -15.80 8.86 8.50
CA GLU A 45 -15.26 9.16 9.80
C GLU A 45 -14.16 8.17 10.16
N ILE A 46 -12.94 8.66 10.40
CA ILE A 46 -11.80 7.84 10.75
C ILE A 46 -11.87 7.47 12.24
N PRO A 47 -11.95 6.19 12.59
CA PRO A 47 -11.99 5.78 13.98
C PRO A 47 -10.63 5.96 14.65
N THR A 48 -10.65 6.50 15.87
CA THR A 48 -9.43 6.76 16.65
C THR A 48 -9.40 6.07 18.01
N GLN A 49 -10.54 5.49 18.45
CA GLN A 49 -10.62 4.85 19.76
C GLN A 49 -9.79 3.57 19.81
N ARG A 50 -8.95 3.48 20.84
CA ARG A 50 -8.05 2.34 21.13
C ARG A 50 -8.20 1.96 22.59
N THR A 51 -8.86 0.83 22.86
CA THR A 51 -9.10 0.34 24.23
C THR A 51 -8.17 -0.80 24.62
N PHE A 52 -7.57 -1.46 23.65
CA PHE A 52 -6.71 -2.60 23.90
C PHE A 52 -5.37 -2.21 24.52
N SER A 53 -5.04 -2.79 25.67
CA SER A 53 -3.73 -2.63 26.28
C SER A 53 -2.67 -3.50 25.60
N PHE A 54 -1.45 -2.96 25.51
CA PHE A 54 -0.30 -3.54 24.78
C PHE A 54 0.30 -4.82 25.37
N HIS A 55 -0.22 -5.36 26.45
CA HIS A 55 0.47 -6.37 27.26
C HIS A 55 0.22 -7.83 26.82
N LYS A 56 -0.62 -8.08 25.83
CA LYS A 56 -0.74 -9.43 25.26
C LYS A 56 0.35 -9.65 24.21
N ASN A 57 1.33 -10.47 24.50
CA ASN A 57 2.21 -11.03 23.49
C ASN A 57 1.39 -11.99 22.64
N SER A 58 1.18 -11.65 21.36
CA SER A 58 0.59 -12.62 20.45
C SER A 58 1.65 -13.64 20.05
N GLU A 59 1.27 -14.88 19.92
CA GLU A 59 2.13 -15.93 19.37
C GLU A 59 2.65 -15.55 17.97
N LEU A 60 1.80 -14.93 17.17
CA LEU A 60 2.16 -14.45 15.84
C LEU A 60 3.31 -13.42 15.88
N LYS A 61 3.30 -12.49 16.84
CA LYS A 61 4.41 -11.55 17.03
C LYS A 61 5.73 -12.29 17.31
N GLN A 62 5.71 -13.29 18.16
CA GLN A 62 6.89 -14.10 18.46
C GLN A 62 7.34 -14.90 17.24
N ASN A 63 6.43 -15.50 16.50
CA ASN A 63 6.72 -16.24 15.26
C ASN A 63 7.42 -15.37 14.21
N ILE A 64 7.04 -14.08 14.10
CA ILE A 64 7.72 -13.12 13.20
C ILE A 64 9.16 -12.87 13.68
N LEU A 65 9.37 -12.63 14.96
CA LEU A 65 10.71 -12.40 15.52
C LEU A 65 11.59 -13.65 15.33
N ASP A 66 11.10 -14.82 15.64
CA ASP A 66 11.82 -16.09 15.46
C ASP A 66 12.13 -16.37 13.99
N GLY A 67 11.19 -16.09 13.10
CA GLY A 67 11.39 -16.19 11.65
C GLY A 67 12.54 -15.31 11.12
N TRP A 68 12.80 -14.17 11.75
CA TRP A 68 13.94 -13.30 11.42
C TRP A 68 15.22 -13.71 12.15
N THR A 69 15.16 -14.02 13.43
CA THR A 69 16.36 -14.40 14.22
C THR A 69 16.99 -15.70 13.75
N SER A 70 16.22 -16.58 13.09
CA SER A 70 16.75 -17.81 12.47
C SER A 70 17.63 -17.57 11.25
N LYS A 71 17.57 -16.38 10.66
CA LYS A 71 18.35 -16.02 9.45
C LYS A 71 19.70 -15.41 9.80
N THR A 72 20.64 -15.51 8.87
CA THR A 72 21.97 -14.87 8.98
C THR A 72 22.02 -13.68 8.02
N PRO A 73 22.48 -12.50 8.47
CA PRO A 73 22.67 -11.37 7.57
C PRO A 73 23.85 -11.67 6.64
N GLU A 74 23.68 -11.38 5.35
CA GLU A 74 24.69 -11.57 4.31
C GLU A 74 25.52 -10.31 4.17
N ASP A 75 26.84 -10.46 3.99
CA ASP A 75 27.70 -9.32 3.69
C ASP A 75 27.33 -8.76 2.31
N TRP A 76 27.23 -7.43 2.22
CA TRP A 76 26.94 -6.75 0.97
C TRP A 76 28.16 -6.83 0.02
N LYS A 77 27.88 -7.11 -1.24
CA LYS A 77 28.87 -7.06 -2.33
C LYS A 77 28.52 -5.92 -3.29
N PRO A 78 29.53 -5.24 -3.87
CA PRO A 78 29.31 -4.06 -4.71
C PRO A 78 28.37 -4.27 -5.91
N ASP A 79 28.33 -5.47 -6.46
CA ASP A 79 27.55 -5.79 -7.66
C ASP A 79 26.21 -6.47 -7.35
N GLU A 80 25.88 -6.66 -6.08
CA GLU A 80 24.65 -7.32 -5.66
C GLU A 80 23.59 -6.31 -5.22
N LYS A 81 22.33 -6.67 -5.44
CA LYS A 81 21.21 -5.91 -4.88
C LYS A 81 21.31 -5.87 -3.37
N VAL A 82 21.10 -4.69 -2.79
CA VAL A 82 21.05 -4.55 -1.34
C VAL A 82 20.05 -5.53 -0.76
N ASN A 83 20.50 -6.33 0.17
CA ASN A 83 19.62 -7.24 0.89
C ASN A 83 18.85 -6.46 1.96
N LEU A 84 17.65 -5.98 1.59
CA LEU A 84 16.77 -5.23 2.49
C LEU A 84 16.33 -6.01 3.73
N LYS A 85 16.60 -7.31 3.78
CA LYS A 85 16.25 -8.18 4.90
C LYS A 85 17.26 -8.08 6.05
N ASN A 86 18.50 -7.73 5.75
CA ASN A 86 19.59 -7.77 6.73
C ASN A 86 19.35 -6.87 7.95
N ALA A 87 18.93 -5.62 7.75
CA ALA A 87 18.61 -4.74 8.87
C ALA A 87 17.51 -5.30 9.77
N ARG A 88 16.54 -6.03 9.21
CA ARG A 88 15.44 -6.67 9.94
C ARG A 88 15.93 -7.86 10.76
N ILE A 89 16.89 -8.62 10.24
CA ILE A 89 17.55 -9.69 11.01
C ILE A 89 18.28 -9.09 12.21
N VAL A 90 19.00 -8.00 12.01
CA VAL A 90 19.72 -7.32 13.10
C VAL A 90 18.74 -6.80 14.16
N ILE A 91 17.69 -6.09 13.74
CA ILE A 91 16.66 -5.58 14.68
C ILE A 91 16.06 -6.72 15.49
N SER A 92 15.64 -7.80 14.83
CA SER A 92 15.00 -8.94 15.51
C SER A 92 15.96 -9.65 16.48
N CYS A 93 17.21 -9.87 16.07
CA CYS A 93 18.22 -10.46 16.96
C CYS A 93 18.48 -9.59 18.20
N LEU A 94 18.55 -8.26 18.04
CA LEU A 94 18.79 -7.37 19.17
C LEU A 94 17.54 -7.20 20.05
N LEU A 95 16.32 -7.26 19.49
CA LEU A 95 15.07 -7.28 20.28
C LEU A 95 15.02 -8.50 21.22
N GLU A 96 15.49 -9.64 20.74
CA GLU A 96 15.53 -10.89 21.48
C GLU A 96 16.81 -11.09 22.32
N GLY A 97 17.74 -10.14 22.28
CA GLY A 97 19.05 -10.28 22.92
C GLY A 97 19.91 -11.43 22.37
N LYS A 98 19.58 -11.92 21.17
CA LYS A 98 20.24 -13.05 20.50
C LYS A 98 21.37 -12.58 19.59
N ARG A 99 22.48 -13.31 19.54
CA ARG A 99 23.59 -13.08 18.58
C ARG A 99 24.16 -11.65 18.59
N VAL A 100 24.10 -10.96 19.72
CA VAL A 100 24.44 -9.52 19.88
C VAL A 100 25.82 -9.21 19.30
N LYS A 101 26.85 -9.98 19.68
CA LYS A 101 28.24 -9.78 19.20
C LYS A 101 28.34 -9.93 17.68
N GLU A 102 27.61 -10.86 17.09
CA GLU A 102 27.59 -11.11 15.65
C GLU A 102 26.90 -9.94 14.92
N MET A 103 25.77 -9.47 15.43
CA MET A 103 25.04 -8.34 14.84
C MET A 103 25.87 -7.06 14.88
N ASN A 104 26.54 -6.76 15.98
CA ASN A 104 27.45 -5.61 16.06
C ASN A 104 28.63 -5.75 15.07
N ARG A 105 29.22 -6.94 14.94
CA ARG A 105 30.29 -7.18 13.94
C ARG A 105 29.78 -7.00 12.53
N TYR A 106 28.57 -7.44 12.22
CA TYR A 106 27.93 -7.23 10.93
C TYR A 106 27.75 -5.72 10.64
N LEU A 107 27.17 -4.96 11.58
CA LEU A 107 26.97 -3.51 11.44
C LEU A 107 28.26 -2.76 11.19
N MET A 108 29.34 -3.11 11.87
CA MET A 108 30.66 -2.48 11.68
C MET A 108 31.26 -2.66 10.28
N ARG A 109 30.75 -3.58 9.47
CA ARG A 109 31.16 -3.79 8.06
C ARG A 109 30.24 -3.12 7.06
N GLN A 110 29.12 -2.56 7.51
CA GLN A 110 28.14 -1.91 6.63
C GLN A 110 28.58 -0.50 6.22
N LYS A 111 28.11 -0.09 5.06
CA LYS A 111 28.31 1.24 4.49
C LYS A 111 26.97 1.81 4.03
N ALA A 112 26.94 3.13 3.84
CA ALA A 112 25.78 3.84 3.29
C ALA A 112 25.70 3.64 1.76
N VAL A 113 25.35 2.44 1.32
CA VAL A 113 25.23 2.12 -0.10
C VAL A 113 23.91 1.40 -0.34
N GLY A 114 23.24 1.77 -1.41
CA GLY A 114 22.04 1.13 -1.92
C GLY A 114 22.25 0.50 -3.29
N HIS A 115 21.22 -0.15 -3.80
CA HIS A 115 21.20 -0.61 -5.17
C HIS A 115 21.22 0.60 -6.13
N PRO A 116 21.96 0.58 -7.25
CA PRO A 116 21.86 1.61 -8.28
C PRO A 116 20.49 1.51 -8.97
N GLY A 117 19.46 1.99 -8.28
CA GLY A 117 18.10 2.13 -8.78
C GLY A 117 17.93 3.41 -9.58
N SER A 118 16.69 3.76 -9.87
CA SER A 118 16.37 5.11 -10.32
C SER A 118 16.49 6.03 -9.09
N PRO A 119 17.06 7.12 -9.12
CA PRO A 119 17.74 7.98 -10.06
C PRO A 119 19.24 8.02 -9.79
N TRP A 120 19.84 6.91 -9.87
CA TRP A 120 21.25 6.64 -9.56
C TRP A 120 22.26 7.68 -10.08
N MET A 121 21.94 8.41 -11.14
CA MET A 121 22.85 9.44 -11.68
C MET A 121 22.97 10.66 -10.77
N LEU A 122 21.97 10.95 -9.97
CA LEU A 122 21.92 12.12 -9.07
C LEU A 122 21.99 11.72 -7.60
N TYR A 123 21.97 10.43 -7.32
CA TYR A 123 21.98 9.86 -5.99
C TYR A 123 23.11 8.83 -5.87
N PRO A 124 24.31 9.27 -5.45
CA PRO A 124 25.50 8.39 -5.44
C PRO A 124 25.37 7.18 -4.50
N LEU A 125 24.42 7.23 -3.56
CA LEU A 125 24.17 6.14 -2.63
C LEU A 125 23.15 5.11 -3.17
N GLY A 126 22.56 5.32 -4.37
CA GLY A 126 21.51 4.46 -4.91
C GLY A 126 20.25 4.43 -4.03
N ASP A 127 19.52 3.32 -4.04
CA ASP A 127 18.32 3.11 -3.19
C ASP A 127 18.68 2.83 -1.71
N TYR A 128 19.59 3.61 -1.16
CA TYR A 128 20.07 3.47 0.22
C TYR A 128 18.99 3.77 1.27
N ASP A 129 18.04 4.61 0.95
CA ASP A 129 16.93 5.03 1.80
C ASP A 129 16.09 3.86 2.33
N PHE A 130 15.95 2.78 1.56
CA PHE A 130 15.30 1.54 2.02
C PHE A 130 15.97 0.92 3.26
N ASN A 131 17.29 1.07 3.37
CA ASN A 131 18.06 0.63 4.53
C ASN A 131 18.13 1.71 5.62
N ALA A 132 18.29 2.98 5.24
CA ALA A 132 18.37 4.10 6.17
C ALA A 132 17.19 4.13 7.14
N MET A 133 15.98 3.92 6.63
CA MET A 133 14.77 3.82 7.45
C MET A 133 14.87 2.73 8.54
N ALA A 134 15.36 1.55 8.18
CA ALA A 134 15.51 0.44 9.13
C ALA A 134 16.65 0.68 10.13
N PHE A 135 17.76 1.26 9.68
CA PHE A 135 18.87 1.63 10.57
C PHE A 135 18.53 2.79 11.51
N THR A 136 17.65 3.69 11.09
CA THR A 136 17.11 4.74 11.96
C THR A 136 16.27 4.13 13.08
N ALA A 137 15.39 3.18 12.76
CA ALA A 137 14.65 2.44 13.79
C ALA A 137 15.60 1.71 14.76
N LEU A 138 16.66 1.07 14.23
CA LEU A 138 17.67 0.39 15.04
C LEU A 138 18.37 1.37 16.01
N LEU A 139 18.71 2.57 15.55
CA LEU A 139 19.32 3.61 16.41
C LEU A 139 18.40 3.96 17.59
N TYR A 140 17.13 4.19 17.35
CA TYR A 140 16.17 4.55 18.41
C TYR A 140 15.86 3.39 19.36
N LEU A 141 15.80 2.17 18.87
CA LEU A 141 15.52 1.00 19.70
C LEU A 141 16.69 0.62 20.63
N PHE A 142 17.92 0.80 20.16
CA PHE A 142 19.10 0.24 20.85
C PHE A 142 20.24 1.24 21.12
N GLY A 143 20.19 2.45 20.58
CA GLY A 143 21.28 3.41 20.69
C GLY A 143 21.66 3.79 22.13
N GLU A 144 20.71 3.71 23.06
CA GLU A 144 20.93 3.90 24.50
C GLU A 144 21.16 2.61 25.29
N LYS A 145 21.26 1.46 24.59
CA LYS A 145 21.46 0.12 25.20
C LYS A 145 22.84 -0.43 24.84
N PRO A 146 23.90 -0.04 25.54
CA PRO A 146 25.29 -0.38 25.18
C PRO A 146 25.57 -1.90 25.19
N ASP A 147 24.77 -2.68 25.90
CA ASP A 147 24.87 -4.14 25.94
C ASP A 147 24.30 -4.79 24.67
N LEU A 148 23.43 -4.10 23.94
CA LEU A 148 22.81 -4.57 22.69
C LEU A 148 23.45 -3.93 21.45
N LEU A 149 23.57 -2.60 21.42
CA LEU A 149 24.27 -1.86 20.39
C LEU A 149 25.52 -1.23 20.98
N TYR A 150 26.69 -1.82 20.70
CA TYR A 150 27.94 -1.36 21.30
C TYR A 150 28.26 0.08 20.95
N PRO A 151 28.87 0.87 21.85
CA PRO A 151 29.15 2.30 21.62
C PRO A 151 29.87 2.57 20.29
N LYS A 152 30.91 1.78 19.96
CA LYS A 152 31.62 1.89 18.68
C LYS A 152 30.73 1.59 17.47
N THR A 153 29.81 0.63 17.61
CA THR A 153 28.85 0.28 16.55
C THR A 153 27.83 1.39 16.36
N ARG A 154 27.35 2.01 17.45
CA ARG A 154 26.47 3.18 17.40
C ARG A 154 27.15 4.36 16.71
N GLU A 155 28.41 4.62 17.05
CA GLU A 155 29.19 5.68 16.42
C GLU A 155 29.37 5.41 14.92
N HIS A 156 29.68 4.16 14.54
CA HIS A 156 29.76 3.75 13.14
C HIS A 156 28.41 3.90 12.42
N LEU A 157 27.31 3.55 13.08
CA LEU A 157 25.96 3.72 12.54
C LEU A 157 25.67 5.19 12.23
N LEU A 158 25.98 6.09 13.13
CA LEU A 158 25.75 7.53 12.98
C LEU A 158 26.65 8.16 11.90
N ASN A 159 27.93 7.78 11.84
CA ASN A 159 28.92 8.47 11.01
C ASN A 159 29.14 7.82 9.63
N ASN A 160 28.86 6.53 9.48
CA ASN A 160 29.19 5.78 8.25
C ASN A 160 28.00 5.11 7.59
N ILE A 161 26.86 4.99 8.29
CA ILE A 161 25.66 4.36 7.76
C ILE A 161 24.55 5.39 7.56
N LEU A 162 24.20 6.14 8.60
CA LEU A 162 23.22 7.22 8.52
C LEU A 162 23.89 8.52 8.08
N THR A 163 24.41 8.55 6.86
CA THR A 163 25.26 9.63 6.33
C THR A 163 24.49 10.80 5.74
N ILE A 164 23.16 10.75 5.71
CA ILE A 164 22.35 11.90 5.28
C ILE A 164 22.51 13.00 6.35
N GLU A 165 23.13 14.09 5.94
CA GLU A 165 23.47 15.19 6.84
C GLU A 165 22.24 16.01 7.24
N GLY A 166 22.40 16.80 8.31
CA GLY A 166 21.37 17.61 8.91
C GLY A 166 21.00 18.87 8.13
N ASP A 167 21.19 18.86 6.86
CA ASP A 167 20.90 19.94 5.94
C ASP A 167 19.41 20.27 5.80
N GLU A 168 19.15 21.36 5.09
CA GLU A 168 17.82 21.71 4.63
C GLU A 168 17.13 20.53 3.93
N PHE A 169 15.84 20.38 4.21
CA PHE A 169 14.99 19.40 3.55
C PHE A 169 15.10 19.48 2.03
N ARG A 170 15.42 18.38 1.41
CA ARG A 170 15.53 18.26 -0.05
C ARG A 170 14.59 17.18 -0.54
N ARG A 171 13.65 17.55 -1.39
CA ARG A 171 12.92 16.54 -2.14
C ARG A 171 13.91 15.87 -3.09
N ASN A 172 14.08 14.58 -2.97
CA ASN A 172 14.94 13.84 -3.86
C ASN A 172 14.47 14.03 -5.29
N VAL A 173 15.42 14.29 -6.18
CA VAL A 173 15.11 14.43 -7.59
C VAL A 173 15.25 13.05 -8.22
N GLY A 174 14.11 12.40 -8.45
CA GLY A 174 14.03 11.22 -9.28
C GLY A 174 14.25 11.57 -10.76
N TYR A 175 14.25 10.59 -11.60
CA TYR A 175 14.38 10.67 -13.05
C TYR A 175 14.52 12.08 -13.63
N MET A 176 15.76 12.56 -13.77
CA MET A 176 16.09 13.80 -14.50
C MET A 176 15.34 15.08 -14.09
N PHE A 177 15.04 15.36 -12.87
CA PHE A 177 14.31 16.56 -12.38
C PHE A 177 12.86 16.32 -11.92
N LEU A 178 12.36 15.09 -12.01
CA LEU A 178 11.10 14.78 -11.35
C LEU A 178 11.37 14.57 -9.87
N GLU A 179 10.50 15.06 -9.06
CA GLU A 179 10.55 14.75 -7.63
C GLU A 179 10.39 13.25 -7.42
N ASP A 180 10.98 12.70 -6.39
CA ASP A 180 10.87 11.28 -6.03
C ASP A 180 9.48 10.94 -5.45
N SER A 181 9.12 9.69 -5.38
CA SER A 181 7.85 9.30 -4.78
C SER A 181 7.88 9.40 -3.25
N GLU A 182 6.70 9.41 -2.65
CA GLU A 182 6.53 9.63 -1.21
C GLU A 182 7.34 8.64 -0.37
N ASN A 183 7.42 7.38 -0.80
CA ASN A 183 8.19 6.38 -0.08
C ASN A 183 9.66 6.77 0.04
N HIS A 184 10.29 7.23 -1.05
CA HIS A 184 11.67 7.69 -1.04
C HIS A 184 11.85 8.93 -0.17
N ILE A 185 10.95 9.92 -0.30
CA ILE A 185 11.01 11.15 0.49
C ILE A 185 10.82 10.84 1.97
N LEU A 186 9.81 10.07 2.34
CA LEU A 186 9.55 9.72 3.74
C LEU A 186 10.67 8.88 4.35
N MET A 187 11.25 7.94 3.59
CA MET A 187 12.39 7.15 4.06
C MET A 187 13.65 8.00 4.24
N THR A 188 13.92 8.92 3.32
CA THR A 188 15.12 9.77 3.35
C THR A 188 14.97 10.90 4.37
N GLU A 189 13.96 11.76 4.17
CA GLU A 189 13.79 12.96 5.00
C GLU A 189 13.29 12.63 6.40
N GLY A 190 12.46 11.58 6.53
CA GLY A 190 12.09 11.06 7.84
C GLY A 190 13.29 10.51 8.62
N SER A 191 14.19 9.78 7.95
CA SER A 191 15.44 9.30 8.59
C SER A 191 16.38 10.45 8.95
N ARG A 192 16.49 11.46 8.09
CA ARG A 192 17.26 12.69 8.37
C ARG A 192 16.71 13.41 9.59
N TYR A 193 15.42 13.67 9.62
CA TYR A 193 14.74 14.32 10.74
C TYR A 193 15.01 13.59 12.05
N LEU A 194 14.82 12.27 12.06
CA LEU A 194 15.04 11.45 13.24
C LEU A 194 16.50 11.39 13.66
N LYS A 195 17.46 11.29 12.74
CA LYS A 195 18.89 11.36 13.05
C LYS A 195 19.27 12.71 13.69
N ASN A 196 18.80 13.81 13.10
CA ASN A 196 19.03 15.14 13.65
C ASN A 196 18.46 15.26 15.08
N GLN A 197 17.20 14.83 15.27
CA GLN A 197 16.55 14.81 16.58
C GLN A 197 17.36 13.96 17.58
N TRP A 198 17.85 12.78 17.17
CA TRP A 198 18.71 11.95 18.00
C TRP A 198 19.97 12.70 18.44
N LEU A 199 20.73 13.24 17.49
CA LEU A 199 21.96 13.98 17.77
C LEU A 199 21.71 15.16 18.70
N ARG A 200 20.65 15.91 18.46
CA ARG A 200 20.23 17.05 19.27
C ARG A 200 19.93 16.66 20.71
N ASN A 201 19.17 15.59 20.89
CA ASN A 201 18.82 15.04 22.21
C ASN A 201 20.04 14.49 22.97
N HIS A 202 21.13 14.18 22.26
CA HIS A 202 22.40 13.68 22.83
C HIS A 202 23.50 14.73 22.87
N GLY A 203 23.11 16.02 22.89
CA GLY A 203 24.04 17.14 23.18
C GLY A 203 24.74 17.75 21.96
N ASN A 204 24.39 17.32 20.73
CA ASN A 204 24.89 18.02 19.54
C ASN A 204 24.10 19.31 19.34
N THR A 205 24.75 20.45 19.55
CA THR A 205 24.15 21.80 19.46
C THR A 205 24.34 22.47 18.11
N ALA A 206 24.99 21.80 17.14
CA ALA A 206 25.24 22.37 15.83
C ALA A 206 23.92 22.72 15.11
N PRO A 207 23.81 23.93 14.51
CA PRO A 207 22.55 24.42 13.93
C PRO A 207 22.00 23.52 12.82
N GLU A 208 22.87 22.87 12.06
CA GLU A 208 22.49 21.92 10.97
C GLU A 208 21.70 20.72 11.48
N TYR A 209 21.81 20.35 12.76
CA TYR A 209 21.04 19.27 13.37
C TYR A 209 19.80 19.76 14.14
N ASP A 210 19.52 21.06 14.12
CA ASP A 210 18.28 21.61 14.64
C ASP A 210 17.22 21.67 13.54
N ASN A 211 16.30 20.72 13.55
CA ASN A 211 15.27 20.56 12.53
C ASN A 211 14.36 21.80 12.37
N LYS A 212 14.23 22.62 13.41
CA LYS A 212 13.49 23.89 13.34
C LYS A 212 14.28 24.95 12.61
N THR A 213 15.54 25.10 12.98
CA THR A 213 16.43 26.11 12.42
C THR A 213 16.82 25.81 10.98
N ASN A 214 17.11 24.55 10.63
CA ASN A 214 17.48 24.14 9.28
C ASN A 214 16.27 23.97 8.33
N GLY A 215 15.05 24.10 8.83
CA GLY A 215 13.82 24.02 8.04
C GLY A 215 13.31 22.62 7.70
N VAL A 216 14.00 21.56 8.13
CA VAL A 216 13.59 20.15 7.89
C VAL A 216 12.21 19.85 8.50
N GLU A 217 11.98 20.28 9.75
CA GLU A 217 10.70 20.08 10.45
C GLU A 217 9.54 20.71 9.69
N LYS A 218 9.65 21.99 9.36
CA LYS A 218 8.59 22.73 8.64
C LYS A 218 8.27 22.10 7.29
N LYS A 219 9.27 21.66 6.55
CA LYS A 219 9.09 21.06 5.22
C LYS A 219 8.51 19.66 5.32
N LEU A 220 8.87 18.88 6.34
CA LEU A 220 8.31 17.56 6.56
C LEU A 220 6.84 17.64 6.99
N ILE A 221 6.48 18.59 7.86
CA ILE A 221 5.08 18.88 8.21
C ILE A 221 4.27 19.18 6.94
N PHE A 222 4.72 20.18 6.16
CA PHE A 222 4.06 20.53 4.91
C PHE A 222 3.89 19.34 3.95
N PHE A 223 4.88 18.45 3.88
CA PHE A 223 4.81 17.26 3.05
C PHE A 223 3.79 16.23 3.55
N LEU A 224 3.69 16.04 4.86
CA LEU A 224 2.69 15.14 5.47
C LEU A 224 1.27 15.69 5.29
N GLU A 225 1.07 17.01 5.45
CA GLU A 225 -0.20 17.68 5.16
C GLU A 225 -0.60 17.59 3.67
N GLU A 226 0.40 17.70 2.76
CA GLU A 226 0.17 17.51 1.33
C GLU A 226 -0.31 16.09 1.03
N ILE A 227 0.27 15.08 1.67
CA ILE A 227 -0.18 13.69 1.55
C ILE A 227 -1.59 13.52 2.14
N ASP A 228 -1.87 14.14 3.28
CA ASP A 228 -3.20 14.09 3.89
C ASP A 228 -4.29 14.69 2.97
N THR A 229 -3.97 15.80 2.32
CA THR A 229 -4.91 16.49 1.44
C THR A 229 -5.10 15.81 0.09
N TYR A 230 -4.01 15.38 -0.55
CA TYR A 230 -4.03 14.90 -1.93
C TYR A 230 -3.87 13.39 -2.06
N GLY A 231 -3.67 12.67 -0.95
CA GLY A 231 -3.37 11.25 -0.93
C GLY A 231 -1.96 10.93 -1.42
N PHE A 232 -1.66 9.65 -1.45
CA PHE A 232 -0.37 9.16 -1.92
C PHE A 232 -0.32 9.14 -3.44
N TYR A 233 0.75 9.67 -4.02
CA TYR A 233 1.00 9.57 -5.45
C TYR A 233 1.15 8.10 -5.90
N GLU A 234 1.89 7.30 -5.14
CA GLU A 234 2.02 5.86 -5.35
C GLU A 234 0.93 5.07 -4.60
N PHE A 235 -0.30 5.53 -4.74
CA PHE A 235 -1.49 4.95 -4.15
C PHE A 235 -1.52 3.43 -4.31
N ASN A 236 -1.61 2.71 -3.21
CA ASN A 236 -1.63 1.25 -3.14
C ASN A 236 -0.54 0.55 -3.97
N SER A 237 0.61 1.18 -4.18
CA SER A 237 1.70 0.59 -4.94
C SER A 237 2.22 -0.67 -4.24
N ALA A 238 1.95 -1.81 -4.82
CA ALA A 238 2.25 -3.11 -4.23
C ALA A 238 3.68 -3.29 -3.72
N PRO A 239 4.75 -2.77 -4.38
CA PRO A 239 6.08 -2.92 -3.85
C PRO A 239 6.49 -1.82 -2.85
N TYR A 240 5.81 -0.67 -2.84
CA TYR A 240 6.32 0.52 -2.15
C TYR A 240 5.51 0.96 -0.94
N LEU A 241 4.20 0.71 -0.92
CA LEU A 241 3.35 1.10 0.20
C LEU A 241 3.86 0.60 1.56
N GLY A 242 4.39 -0.62 1.61
CA GLY A 242 4.97 -1.17 2.84
C GLY A 242 6.16 -0.38 3.38
N TYR A 243 6.96 0.22 2.52
CA TYR A 243 8.06 1.10 2.92
C TYR A 243 7.56 2.45 3.39
N THR A 244 6.61 3.06 2.66
CA THR A 244 5.91 4.27 3.10
C THR A 244 5.33 4.07 4.50
N TYR A 245 4.68 2.94 4.71
CA TYR A 245 4.07 2.59 5.98
C TYR A 245 5.10 2.46 7.12
N CYS A 246 6.22 1.77 6.88
CA CYS A 246 7.30 1.67 7.86
C CYS A 246 7.94 3.04 8.18
N ALA A 247 8.08 3.92 7.19
CA ALA A 247 8.59 5.28 7.42
C ALA A 247 7.63 6.10 8.29
N LEU A 248 6.32 6.02 8.04
CA LEU A 248 5.30 6.66 8.90
C LEU A 248 5.29 6.07 10.32
N LEU A 249 5.44 4.76 10.46
CA LEU A 249 5.56 4.11 11.77
C LEU A 249 6.78 4.61 12.55
N ASN A 250 7.93 4.79 11.88
CA ASN A 250 9.11 5.38 12.51
C ASN A 250 8.85 6.83 12.97
N LEU A 251 8.20 7.64 12.15
CA LEU A 251 7.86 9.02 12.51
C LEU A 251 6.86 9.04 13.67
N ASN A 252 5.83 8.22 13.63
CA ASN A 252 4.86 8.15 14.73
C ASN A 252 5.49 7.64 16.03
N GLU A 253 6.42 6.69 15.98
CA GLU A 253 7.04 6.11 17.16
C GLU A 253 8.12 7.02 17.75
N PHE A 254 8.99 7.58 16.91
CA PHE A 254 10.24 8.20 17.34
C PHE A 254 10.28 9.71 17.19
N ALA A 255 9.46 10.34 16.34
CA ALA A 255 9.41 11.78 16.22
C ALA A 255 8.71 12.42 17.42
N SER A 256 8.81 13.73 17.52
CA SER A 256 8.15 14.56 18.52
C SER A 256 7.14 15.52 17.88
N GLY A 257 6.24 16.06 18.72
CA GLY A 257 5.34 17.14 18.33
C GLY A 257 4.40 16.79 17.16
N GLU A 258 4.23 17.74 16.27
CA GLU A 258 3.27 17.71 15.18
C GLU A 258 3.56 16.61 14.15
N ILE A 259 4.83 16.33 13.84
CA ILE A 259 5.22 15.26 12.92
C ILE A 259 4.72 13.89 13.41
N ARG A 260 4.85 13.65 14.72
CA ARG A 260 4.33 12.42 15.34
C ARG A 260 2.82 12.29 15.15
N SER A 261 2.09 13.39 15.37
CA SER A 261 0.62 13.43 15.23
C SER A 261 0.20 13.17 13.79
N LEU A 262 0.72 13.93 12.84
CA LEU A 262 0.41 13.80 11.42
C LEU A 262 0.72 12.41 10.87
N ALA A 263 1.86 11.83 11.25
CA ALA A 263 2.20 10.47 10.87
C ALA A 263 1.19 9.45 11.42
N GLY A 264 0.72 9.64 12.66
CA GLY A 264 -0.32 8.81 13.27
C GLY A 264 -1.67 8.94 12.56
N GLU A 265 -2.09 10.15 12.20
CA GLU A 265 -3.32 10.42 11.46
C GLU A 265 -3.31 9.77 10.07
N LEU A 266 -2.19 9.86 9.35
CA LEU A 266 -2.01 9.17 8.07
C LEU A 266 -2.06 7.64 8.21
N LEU A 267 -1.47 7.09 9.27
CA LEU A 267 -1.56 5.66 9.57
C LEU A 267 -3.00 5.23 9.88
N ASP A 268 -3.74 6.02 10.66
CA ASP A 268 -5.15 5.74 10.96
C ASP A 268 -6.00 5.75 9.69
N ARG A 269 -5.76 6.71 8.82
CA ARG A 269 -6.42 6.82 7.52
C ARG A 269 -6.13 5.61 6.62
N LEU A 270 -4.86 5.24 6.46
CA LEU A 270 -4.46 4.08 5.67
C LEU A 270 -5.08 2.78 6.19
N ASN A 271 -5.08 2.58 7.50
CA ASN A 271 -5.68 1.40 8.11
C ASN A 271 -7.19 1.35 7.95
N TRP A 272 -7.86 2.50 8.05
CA TRP A 272 -9.30 2.57 7.83
C TRP A 272 -9.66 2.32 6.36
N GLN A 273 -8.91 2.89 5.42
CA GLN A 273 -9.06 2.59 3.99
C GLN A 273 -8.92 1.10 3.71
N TYR A 274 -7.90 0.46 4.30
CA TYR A 274 -7.75 -0.99 4.20
C TYR A 274 -8.97 -1.72 4.78
N ALA A 275 -9.40 -1.38 5.98
CA ALA A 275 -10.51 -2.04 6.65
C ALA A 275 -11.80 -2.01 5.82
N ILE A 276 -12.13 -0.88 5.19
CA ILE A 276 -13.32 -0.76 4.35
C ILE A 276 -13.18 -1.42 2.98
N SER A 277 -11.95 -1.60 2.46
CA SER A 277 -11.68 -2.16 1.13
C SER A 277 -11.23 -3.63 1.15
N SER A 278 -11.14 -4.23 2.32
CA SER A 278 -10.79 -5.65 2.52
C SER A 278 -11.96 -6.44 3.11
N TYR A 279 -11.94 -7.73 2.93
CA TYR A 279 -12.86 -8.68 3.57
C TYR A 279 -12.09 -9.85 4.16
N LYS A 280 -12.07 -9.99 5.49
CA LYS A 280 -11.34 -11.05 6.19
C LYS A 280 -9.90 -11.19 5.67
N PHE A 281 -9.17 -10.08 5.62
CA PHE A 281 -7.80 -9.97 5.09
C PHE A 281 -7.63 -10.22 3.60
N LYS A 282 -8.70 -10.39 2.84
CA LYS A 282 -8.65 -10.41 1.38
C LYS A 282 -8.77 -8.99 0.85
N HIS A 283 -7.82 -8.60 0.03
CA HIS A 283 -7.73 -7.25 -0.50
C HIS A 283 -7.13 -7.27 -1.92
N PHE A 284 -7.77 -6.57 -2.83
CA PHE A 284 -7.25 -6.36 -4.17
C PHE A 284 -7.38 -4.88 -4.54
N PRO A 285 -6.47 -4.04 -4.06
CA PRO A 285 -6.54 -2.60 -4.28
C PRO A 285 -6.23 -2.24 -5.73
N PRO A 286 -6.76 -1.13 -6.23
CA PRO A 286 -6.22 -0.50 -7.43
C PRO A 286 -4.77 -0.13 -7.14
N ASN A 287 -3.90 -0.28 -8.15
CA ASN A 287 -2.48 -0.25 -7.92
C ASN A 287 -1.81 0.71 -8.90
N ARG A 288 -1.10 1.69 -8.38
CA ARG A 288 -0.33 2.62 -9.19
C ARG A 288 1.03 2.04 -9.56
N ARG A 289 1.55 2.40 -10.76
CA ARG A 289 2.95 2.18 -11.17
C ARG A 289 3.35 0.73 -11.34
N ARG A 290 3.07 -0.18 -11.78
CA ARG A 290 3.50 -1.52 -12.16
C ARG A 290 2.33 -2.37 -12.60
N PHE A 291 1.89 -2.08 -13.77
CA PHE A 291 0.81 -2.77 -14.44
C PHE A 291 0.86 -4.30 -14.29
N GLY A 292 2.00 -4.91 -14.56
CA GLY A 292 2.15 -6.36 -14.41
C GLY A 292 2.01 -6.89 -12.97
N LYS A 293 2.07 -5.99 -11.96
CA LYS A 293 1.87 -6.35 -10.55
C LYS A 293 0.49 -5.98 -10.02
N SER A 294 -0.27 -5.16 -10.73
CA SER A 294 -1.65 -4.87 -10.39
C SER A 294 -2.55 -6.10 -10.55
N PHE A 295 -2.13 -7.04 -11.37
CA PHE A 295 -2.75 -8.35 -11.51
C PHE A 295 -2.08 -9.39 -10.62
N LYS A 296 -1.68 -9.00 -9.42
CA LYS A 296 -1.23 -9.98 -8.43
C LYS A 296 -2.29 -11.05 -8.29
N LYS A 297 -1.85 -12.27 -8.34
CA LYS A 297 -2.72 -13.41 -8.11
C LYS A 297 -3.17 -13.46 -6.65
N ASN A 298 -2.29 -13.10 -5.72
CA ASN A 298 -2.55 -13.15 -4.28
C ASN A 298 -3.45 -12.00 -3.84
N ILE A 299 -4.47 -12.31 -3.09
CA ILE A 299 -5.44 -11.36 -2.53
C ILE A 299 -5.35 -11.24 -1.00
N ASP A 300 -4.55 -12.06 -0.33
CA ASP A 300 -4.44 -12.19 1.12
C ASP A 300 -3.06 -11.83 1.70
N SER A 301 -2.17 -11.27 0.87
CA SER A 301 -0.76 -11.11 1.22
C SER A 301 -0.12 -9.80 0.76
N ASP A 302 -0.87 -8.71 0.71
CA ASP A 302 -0.28 -7.40 0.56
C ASP A 302 0.36 -6.91 1.88
N TYR A 303 1.05 -5.78 1.83
CA TYR A 303 1.79 -5.28 3.00
C TYR A 303 0.90 -4.83 4.15
N HIS A 304 -0.27 -4.28 3.86
CA HIS A 304 -1.27 -3.95 4.87
C HIS A 304 -1.79 -5.20 5.57
N THR A 305 -2.13 -6.21 4.79
CA THR A 305 -2.65 -7.49 5.29
C THR A 305 -1.74 -8.08 6.37
N VAL A 306 -0.42 -8.15 6.11
CA VAL A 306 0.50 -8.78 7.07
C VAL A 306 0.68 -7.96 8.35
N MET A 307 0.70 -6.63 8.26
CA MET A 307 0.77 -5.78 9.45
C MET A 307 -0.51 -5.85 10.27
N LEU A 308 -1.66 -5.76 9.62
CA LEU A 308 -2.95 -5.84 10.30
C LEU A 308 -3.21 -7.21 10.93
N LYS A 309 -2.75 -8.31 10.32
CA LYS A 309 -2.81 -9.63 10.95
C LYS A 309 -2.03 -9.67 12.27
N VAL A 310 -0.87 -9.00 12.35
CA VAL A 310 -0.11 -8.92 13.62
C VAL A 310 -0.90 -8.19 14.69
N TRP A 311 -1.51 -7.06 14.37
CA TRP A 311 -2.32 -6.35 15.36
C TRP A 311 -3.64 -7.08 15.66
N ALA A 312 -4.29 -7.64 14.64
CA ALA A 312 -5.53 -8.39 14.82
C ALA A 312 -5.35 -9.70 15.60
N SER A 313 -4.13 -10.28 15.61
CA SER A 313 -3.84 -11.47 16.41
C SER A 313 -3.96 -11.25 17.93
N LEU A 314 -4.07 -9.99 18.36
CA LEU A 314 -4.42 -9.65 19.74
C LEU A 314 -5.91 -9.91 20.07
N TYR A 315 -6.74 -9.98 19.03
CA TYR A 315 -8.18 -10.24 19.12
C TYR A 315 -8.54 -11.66 18.69
N ASP A 316 -7.80 -12.21 17.71
CA ASP A 316 -7.99 -13.55 17.17
C ASP A 316 -6.63 -14.27 17.08
N GLU A 317 -6.36 -15.14 18.03
CA GLU A 317 -5.10 -15.89 18.15
C GLU A 317 -4.92 -16.95 17.03
N SER A 318 -5.97 -17.28 16.28
CA SER A 318 -5.91 -18.22 15.15
C SER A 318 -5.22 -17.66 13.90
N LEU A 319 -5.01 -16.34 13.86
CA LEU A 319 -4.39 -15.67 12.71
C LEU A 319 -2.94 -16.08 12.51
N SER A 320 -2.60 -16.39 11.27
CA SER A 320 -1.25 -16.75 10.87
C SER A 320 -0.73 -15.86 9.75
N VAL A 321 0.58 -15.81 9.59
CA VAL A 321 1.27 -15.04 8.56
C VAL A 321 2.27 -15.96 7.85
N ASP A 322 2.17 -16.03 6.52
CA ASP A 322 3.15 -16.76 5.71
C ASP A 322 4.44 -15.95 5.55
N MET A 323 5.46 -16.30 6.32
CA MET A 323 6.76 -15.63 6.31
C MET A 323 7.55 -15.77 4.99
N SER A 324 7.10 -16.60 4.05
CA SER A 324 7.75 -16.76 2.74
C SER A 324 7.40 -15.64 1.75
N ARG A 325 6.31 -14.91 1.97
CA ARG A 325 5.71 -13.98 1.01
C ARG A 325 5.96 -12.49 1.32
N GLY A 326 7.20 -12.06 1.49
CA GLY A 326 7.54 -10.62 1.55
C GLY A 326 7.12 -9.90 2.83
N GLN A 327 6.97 -10.60 3.92
CA GLN A 327 6.41 -10.10 5.19
C GLN A 327 7.42 -9.38 6.08
N HIS A 328 8.52 -8.94 5.49
CA HIS A 328 9.57 -8.21 6.20
C HIS A 328 9.07 -6.88 6.82
N HIS A 329 8.00 -6.30 6.31
CA HIS A 329 7.39 -5.10 6.88
C HIS A 329 6.62 -5.36 8.17
N ALA A 330 6.07 -6.56 8.35
CA ALA A 330 5.34 -6.95 9.55
C ALA A 330 6.17 -6.84 10.84
N LEU A 331 7.51 -6.85 10.72
CA LEU A 331 8.40 -6.64 11.84
C LEU A 331 8.12 -5.33 12.58
N TRP A 332 7.78 -4.23 11.86
CA TRP A 332 7.45 -2.96 12.50
C TRP A 332 6.27 -3.09 13.47
N ALA A 333 5.23 -3.81 13.09
CA ALA A 333 4.09 -4.06 13.97
C ALA A 333 4.45 -4.82 15.26
N THR A 334 5.65 -5.41 15.35
CA THR A 334 6.08 -6.14 16.55
C THR A 334 6.72 -5.23 17.61
N PHE A 335 7.27 -4.08 17.24
CA PHE A 335 8.04 -3.22 18.17
C PHE A 335 7.53 -1.80 18.31
N VAL A 336 6.72 -1.28 17.36
CA VAL A 336 6.13 0.06 17.50
C VAL A 336 4.98 0.07 18.51
N SER A 337 4.76 1.22 19.14
CA SER A 337 3.63 1.43 20.05
C SER A 337 2.31 1.67 19.32
N TYR A 338 2.36 2.15 18.07
CA TYR A 338 1.18 2.36 17.25
C TYR A 338 0.34 1.10 17.06
N LYS A 339 -0.96 1.27 17.10
CA LYS A 339 -1.96 0.27 16.70
C LYS A 339 -3.10 0.93 15.95
N PRO A 340 -3.75 0.24 15.01
CA PRO A 340 -5.01 0.70 14.47
C PRO A 340 -6.10 0.83 15.56
N ALA A 341 -7.09 1.67 15.32
CA ALA A 341 -8.26 1.75 16.18
C ALA A 341 -9.02 0.40 16.24
N ASP A 342 -9.71 0.15 17.36
CA ASP A 342 -10.42 -1.12 17.59
C ASP A 342 -11.44 -1.41 16.50
N LYS A 343 -12.16 -0.38 16.04
CA LYS A 343 -13.13 -0.47 14.93
C LYS A 343 -12.48 -0.88 13.60
N VAL A 344 -11.21 -0.54 13.37
CA VAL A 344 -10.47 -1.00 12.18
C VAL A 344 -10.32 -2.51 12.22
N ILE A 345 -9.88 -3.03 13.35
CA ILE A 345 -9.70 -4.48 13.52
C ILE A 345 -11.03 -5.22 13.43
N GLU A 346 -12.07 -4.70 14.08
CA GLU A 346 -13.43 -5.23 13.99
C GLU A 346 -13.88 -5.35 12.53
N TRP A 347 -13.70 -4.29 11.73
CA TRP A 347 -14.11 -4.28 10.34
C TRP A 347 -13.28 -5.18 9.42
N VAL A 348 -12.02 -5.39 9.73
CA VAL A 348 -11.17 -6.34 9.01
C VAL A 348 -11.60 -7.77 9.30
N LEU A 349 -11.86 -8.10 10.56
CA LEU A 349 -12.28 -9.44 10.99
C LEU A 349 -13.73 -9.73 10.58
N ASN A 350 -14.63 -8.76 10.76
CA ASN A 350 -16.05 -8.95 10.49
C ASN A 350 -16.74 -7.60 10.18
N LYS A 351 -17.47 -7.52 9.08
CA LYS A 351 -18.21 -6.30 8.72
C LYS A 351 -19.47 -6.19 9.57
N PRO A 352 -19.58 -5.20 10.49
CA PRO A 352 -20.66 -5.17 11.46
C PRO A 352 -22.01 -4.71 10.88
N LYS A 353 -21.98 -3.99 9.75
CA LYS A 353 -23.17 -3.38 9.12
C LYS A 353 -22.97 -3.28 7.60
N PRO A 354 -24.05 -3.29 6.81
CA PRO A 354 -23.94 -2.98 5.39
C PRO A 354 -23.46 -1.53 5.20
N TYR A 355 -22.58 -1.34 4.22
CA TYR A 355 -22.08 -0.02 3.85
C TYR A 355 -21.87 0.09 2.35
N PHE A 356 -21.95 1.32 1.87
CA PHE A 356 -21.61 1.67 0.49
C PHE A 356 -20.75 2.93 0.52
N ILE A 357 -19.52 2.80 0.01
CA ILE A 357 -18.54 3.88 0.03
C ILE A 357 -18.02 4.08 -1.38
N LYS A 358 -17.99 5.35 -1.78
CA LYS A 358 -17.37 5.81 -3.01
C LYS A 358 -16.27 6.79 -2.63
N MET A 359 -15.04 6.46 -2.96
CA MET A 359 -13.88 7.32 -2.68
C MET A 359 -12.93 7.30 -3.87
N GLY A 360 -11.95 8.18 -3.92
CA GLY A 360 -10.97 8.08 -5.00
C GLY A 360 -10.00 9.24 -5.11
N HIS A 361 -9.00 9.01 -5.93
CA HIS A 361 -7.98 9.96 -6.30
C HIS A 361 -8.35 10.65 -7.61
N GLY A 362 -8.50 11.98 -7.55
CA GLY A 362 -8.88 12.76 -8.71
C GLY A 362 -10.38 12.71 -8.95
N TYR A 363 -10.99 13.82 -8.74
CA TYR A 363 -12.43 14.02 -8.61
C TYR A 363 -13.27 13.53 -9.81
N ASN A 364 -12.76 13.64 -11.03
CA ASN A 364 -13.46 13.20 -12.24
C ASN A 364 -12.97 11.86 -12.77
N SER A 365 -12.18 11.15 -12.00
CA SER A 365 -11.68 9.85 -12.38
C SER A 365 -12.61 8.73 -11.92
N CYS A 366 -12.29 7.51 -12.27
CA CYS A 366 -13.03 6.34 -11.83
C CYS A 366 -12.81 6.14 -10.32
N PRO A 367 -13.81 6.36 -9.48
CA PRO A 367 -13.67 6.19 -8.04
C PRO A 367 -13.45 4.73 -7.67
N GLU A 368 -12.86 4.51 -6.51
CA GLU A 368 -12.93 3.22 -5.84
C GLU A 368 -14.29 3.08 -5.17
N ILE A 369 -15.01 2.00 -5.47
CA ILE A 369 -16.36 1.74 -4.96
C ILE A 369 -16.32 0.47 -4.13
N LEU A 370 -16.82 0.57 -2.91
CA LEU A 370 -16.80 -0.48 -1.91
C LEU A 370 -18.22 -0.68 -1.37
N SER A 371 -18.74 -1.87 -1.53
CA SER A 371 -20.04 -2.25 -1.01
C SER A 371 -19.92 -3.52 -0.18
N GLY A 372 -19.87 -3.36 1.13
CA GLY A 372 -19.69 -4.44 2.07
C GLY A 372 -20.93 -4.71 2.91
N ASP A 373 -21.10 -5.97 3.26
CA ASP A 373 -22.12 -6.43 4.19
C ASP A 373 -21.61 -7.67 4.93
N GLN A 374 -22.37 -8.15 5.89
CA GLN A 374 -22.11 -9.43 6.50
C GLN A 374 -22.13 -10.53 5.42
N GLY A 375 -21.03 -11.25 5.27
CA GLY A 375 -20.89 -12.33 4.31
C GLY A 375 -20.16 -11.98 3.02
N TYR A 376 -20.05 -10.69 2.62
CA TYR A 376 -19.37 -10.33 1.39
C TYR A 376 -18.82 -8.90 1.35
N LEU A 377 -17.92 -8.66 0.39
CA LEU A 377 -17.52 -7.34 -0.09
C LEU A 377 -17.48 -7.35 -1.62
N LEU A 378 -18.28 -6.51 -2.25
CA LEU A 378 -18.14 -6.12 -3.65
C LEU A 378 -17.23 -4.89 -3.75
N SER A 379 -16.19 -4.97 -4.55
CA SER A 379 -15.27 -3.86 -4.76
C SER A 379 -14.93 -3.66 -6.23
N GLY A 380 -14.93 -2.40 -6.68
CA GLY A 380 -14.64 -2.04 -8.06
C GLY A 380 -13.97 -0.67 -8.17
N GLY A 381 -13.65 -0.27 -9.39
CA GLY A 381 -13.12 1.06 -9.64
C GLY A 381 -11.65 1.26 -9.28
N GLY A 382 -11.28 2.52 -9.02
CA GLY A 382 -9.92 2.89 -8.66
C GLY A 382 -8.99 3.08 -9.85
N ALA A 383 -9.52 3.23 -11.06
CA ALA A 383 -8.76 3.75 -12.17
C ALA A 383 -8.72 5.27 -12.09
N ASN A 384 -7.58 5.85 -12.36
CA ASN A 384 -7.45 7.29 -12.48
C ASN A 384 -7.37 7.65 -13.96
N GLN A 385 -8.22 8.54 -14.41
CA GLN A 385 -8.19 9.03 -15.78
C GLN A 385 -7.14 10.14 -15.93
N GLY A 386 -6.53 10.16 -17.11
CA GLY A 386 -5.67 11.24 -17.52
C GLY A 386 -4.18 10.94 -17.51
N ARG A 387 -3.42 11.94 -17.95
CA ARG A 387 -1.98 11.84 -18.28
C ARG A 387 -1.07 11.44 -17.11
N ARG A 388 -1.57 11.53 -15.88
CA ARG A 388 -0.81 11.27 -14.66
C ARG A 388 -1.02 9.87 -14.12
N SER A 389 -1.78 9.08 -14.83
CA SER A 389 -2.23 7.81 -14.32
C SER A 389 -1.32 6.68 -14.76
N LEU A 390 -0.58 6.16 -13.81
CA LEU A 390 -0.06 4.81 -13.87
C LEU A 390 -0.88 3.89 -12.95
N ILE A 391 -2.10 4.28 -12.61
CA ILE A 391 -3.03 3.42 -11.90
C ILE A 391 -3.64 2.48 -12.91
N VAL A 392 -3.55 1.21 -12.61
CA VAL A 392 -4.27 0.18 -13.33
C VAL A 392 -5.57 -0.08 -12.59
N ALA A 393 -6.68 0.02 -13.33
CA ALA A 393 -7.96 -0.35 -12.79
C ALA A 393 -7.93 -1.79 -12.29
N LYS A 394 -8.53 -2.01 -11.14
CA LYS A 394 -8.75 -3.36 -10.66
C LYS A 394 -9.99 -3.98 -11.29
N PRO A 395 -10.08 -5.33 -11.34
CA PRO A 395 -11.34 -6.01 -11.63
C PRO A 395 -12.40 -5.63 -10.58
N ILE A 396 -13.68 -5.79 -10.93
CA ILE A 396 -14.72 -5.91 -9.91
C ILE A 396 -14.52 -7.25 -9.22
N MET A 397 -14.36 -7.23 -7.91
CA MET A 397 -14.13 -8.41 -7.08
C MET A 397 -15.30 -8.63 -6.13
N LEU A 398 -15.65 -9.88 -5.92
CA LEU A 398 -16.51 -10.31 -4.82
C LEU A 398 -15.66 -11.15 -3.86
N PHE A 399 -15.44 -10.62 -2.67
CA PHE A 399 -14.79 -11.34 -1.57
C PHE A 399 -15.85 -11.98 -0.68
N LEU A 400 -15.63 -13.24 -0.36
CA LEU A 400 -16.51 -14.07 0.48
C LEU A 400 -15.75 -14.65 1.66
N ASP A 401 -16.48 -15.20 2.61
CA ASP A 401 -15.89 -15.97 3.71
C ASP A 401 -15.57 -17.38 3.23
N ASP A 402 -14.47 -17.52 2.52
CA ASP A 402 -13.95 -18.76 1.96
C ASP A 402 -12.41 -18.75 1.99
N ASP A 403 -11.77 -19.82 1.57
CA ASP A 403 -10.32 -20.00 1.59
C ASP A 403 -9.61 -19.39 0.36
N ALA A 404 -10.28 -18.57 -0.44
CA ALA A 404 -9.69 -17.95 -1.61
C ALA A 404 -8.49 -17.09 -1.22
N SER A 405 -7.33 -17.39 -1.77
CA SER A 405 -6.06 -16.70 -1.56
C SER A 405 -5.51 -16.05 -2.83
N GLU A 406 -6.03 -16.47 -3.99
CA GLU A 406 -5.68 -15.92 -5.30
C GLU A 406 -6.89 -15.30 -5.99
N MET A 407 -6.65 -14.32 -6.87
CA MET A 407 -7.70 -13.67 -7.65
C MET A 407 -8.57 -14.68 -8.44
N GLY A 408 -7.97 -15.74 -8.99
CA GLY A 408 -8.67 -16.78 -9.74
C GLY A 408 -9.61 -17.65 -8.89
N GLU A 409 -9.50 -17.57 -7.58
CA GLU A 409 -10.33 -18.27 -6.61
C GLU A 409 -11.49 -17.42 -6.06
N ALA A 410 -11.57 -16.15 -6.47
CA ALA A 410 -12.68 -15.25 -6.18
C ALA A 410 -13.50 -14.95 -7.43
N PHE A 411 -14.80 -14.69 -7.27
CA PHE A 411 -15.63 -14.19 -8.37
C PHE A 411 -15.15 -12.80 -8.77
N HIS A 412 -14.95 -12.59 -10.05
CA HIS A 412 -14.49 -11.30 -10.55
C HIS A 412 -14.94 -11.02 -11.98
N MET A 413 -14.89 -9.73 -12.36
CA MET A 413 -15.16 -9.27 -13.72
C MET A 413 -14.11 -8.24 -14.14
N PHE A 414 -13.67 -8.34 -15.40
CA PHE A 414 -12.86 -7.32 -16.05
C PHE A 414 -13.67 -6.60 -17.13
N GLY A 415 -13.67 -5.28 -17.11
CA GLY A 415 -14.00 -4.48 -18.26
C GLY A 415 -12.85 -4.46 -19.27
N PRO A 416 -13.09 -3.94 -20.49
CA PRO A 416 -12.02 -3.73 -21.47
C PRO A 416 -11.05 -2.65 -20.95
N GLY A 417 -9.78 -2.85 -21.24
CA GLY A 417 -8.70 -1.93 -20.89
C GLY A 417 -7.34 -2.62 -20.98
N ASP A 418 -6.30 -1.82 -21.06
CA ASP A 418 -4.92 -2.27 -20.97
C ASP A 418 -4.10 -1.32 -20.08
N ASN A 419 -2.77 -1.40 -20.15
CA ASN A 419 -1.88 -0.61 -19.31
C ASN A 419 -1.97 0.91 -19.51
N PHE A 420 -2.57 1.38 -20.61
CA PHE A 420 -2.63 2.79 -20.98
C PHE A 420 -4.05 3.26 -21.26
N VAL A 421 -5.01 2.35 -21.29
CA VAL A 421 -6.43 2.62 -21.52
C VAL A 421 -7.17 2.46 -20.19
N ASP A 422 -8.04 3.43 -19.91
CA ASP A 422 -8.83 3.42 -18.68
C ASP A 422 -9.72 2.18 -18.59
N TRP A 423 -9.57 1.47 -17.51
CA TRP A 423 -10.40 0.34 -17.17
C TRP A 423 -11.61 0.83 -16.38
N ASN A 424 -12.73 0.89 -17.02
CA ASN A 424 -13.96 1.32 -16.37
C ASN A 424 -14.65 0.13 -15.69
N ASN A 425 -14.23 -0.19 -14.47
CA ASN A 425 -14.81 -1.23 -13.62
C ASN A 425 -15.51 -0.62 -12.39
N THR A 426 -16.27 0.45 -12.61
CA THR A 426 -16.99 1.19 -11.56
C THR A 426 -18.45 0.78 -11.41
N GLY A 427 -18.89 -0.26 -12.12
CA GLY A 427 -20.26 -0.74 -12.08
C GLY A 427 -20.56 -1.54 -10.79
N VAL A 428 -20.42 -0.92 -9.63
CA VAL A 428 -20.80 -1.49 -8.33
C VAL A 428 -21.80 -0.57 -7.66
N TYR A 429 -22.94 -1.12 -7.25
CA TYR A 429 -23.96 -0.41 -6.50
C TYR A 429 -24.65 -1.34 -5.50
N HIS A 430 -24.37 -1.16 -4.22
CA HIS A 430 -24.86 -2.01 -3.12
C HIS A 430 -24.55 -3.51 -3.39
N ASP A 431 -25.58 -4.32 -3.55
CA ASP A 431 -25.54 -5.77 -3.80
C ASP A 431 -25.53 -6.16 -5.29
N PHE A 432 -25.28 -5.16 -6.16
CA PHE A 432 -25.21 -5.33 -7.61
C PHE A 432 -23.85 -4.94 -8.17
N ALA A 433 -23.38 -5.69 -9.17
CA ALA A 433 -22.22 -5.31 -9.96
C ALA A 433 -22.40 -5.67 -11.43
N CYS A 434 -21.88 -4.78 -12.32
CA CYS A 434 -21.85 -5.02 -13.76
C CYS A 434 -20.52 -4.58 -14.38
N ALA A 435 -20.11 -5.29 -15.41
CA ALA A 435 -18.95 -4.92 -16.21
C ALA A 435 -19.15 -5.29 -17.70
N LYS A 436 -18.43 -4.58 -18.57
CA LYS A 436 -18.26 -4.99 -19.96
C LYS A 436 -17.27 -6.16 -20.04
N GLY A 437 -17.71 -7.34 -19.63
CA GLY A 437 -16.90 -8.54 -19.56
C GLY A 437 -17.65 -9.67 -18.85
N LYS A 438 -17.22 -10.91 -19.05
CA LYS A 438 -17.87 -12.06 -18.42
C LYS A 438 -17.49 -12.18 -16.95
N VAL A 439 -18.43 -12.67 -16.14
CA VAL A 439 -18.13 -13.13 -14.79
C VAL A 439 -17.17 -14.33 -14.86
N ARG A 440 -16.06 -14.22 -14.15
CA ARG A 440 -15.11 -15.31 -13.94
C ARG A 440 -15.51 -16.04 -12.66
N ILE A 441 -15.91 -17.29 -12.85
CA ILE A 441 -16.32 -18.19 -11.76
C ILE A 441 -15.07 -18.91 -11.25
N PRO A 442 -14.86 -18.99 -9.93
CA PRO A 442 -13.75 -19.73 -9.34
C PRO A 442 -13.71 -21.18 -9.83
N LYS A 443 -12.49 -21.67 -10.05
CA LYS A 443 -12.29 -23.07 -10.49
C LYS A 443 -12.85 -24.03 -9.45
N GLY A 444 -13.64 -25.00 -9.90
CA GLY A 444 -14.26 -26.00 -9.02
C GLY A 444 -15.55 -25.54 -8.31
N LYS A 445 -15.95 -24.27 -8.44
CA LYS A 445 -17.21 -23.77 -7.88
C LYS A 445 -18.37 -24.14 -8.82
N ASN A 446 -19.30 -24.92 -8.33
CA ASN A 446 -20.48 -25.34 -9.08
C ASN A 446 -21.67 -24.43 -8.73
N SER A 447 -22.51 -24.12 -9.73
CA SER A 447 -23.77 -23.45 -9.48
C SER A 447 -24.77 -24.43 -8.82
N ALA A 448 -25.54 -23.92 -7.86
CA ALA A 448 -26.61 -24.66 -7.23
C ALA A 448 -27.78 -24.90 -8.23
N THR A 449 -28.08 -23.86 -9.04
CA THR A 449 -29.06 -23.94 -10.13
C THR A 449 -28.69 -22.98 -11.25
N SER A 450 -29.27 -23.16 -12.44
CA SER A 450 -29.01 -22.29 -13.60
C SER A 450 -30.13 -22.35 -14.63
N SER A 451 -30.32 -21.25 -15.38
CA SER A 451 -31.22 -21.18 -16.54
C SER A 451 -30.69 -20.15 -17.53
N GLY A 452 -30.54 -20.54 -18.79
CA GLY A 452 -29.99 -19.69 -19.85
C GLY A 452 -28.57 -19.19 -19.50
N ASN A 453 -28.41 -17.90 -19.44
CA ASN A 453 -27.15 -17.25 -19.09
C ASN A 453 -26.98 -16.96 -17.57
N TRP A 454 -28.00 -17.28 -16.78
CA TRP A 454 -28.01 -17.12 -15.34
C TRP A 454 -27.48 -18.37 -14.62
N LYS A 455 -26.68 -18.14 -13.59
CA LYS A 455 -26.21 -19.19 -12.66
C LYS A 455 -26.30 -18.67 -11.24
N ILE A 456 -26.77 -19.51 -10.32
CA ILE A 456 -26.90 -19.18 -8.89
C ILE A 456 -25.89 -19.98 -8.09
N PHE A 457 -25.20 -19.29 -7.19
CA PHE A 457 -24.23 -19.88 -6.26
C PHE A 457 -24.64 -19.57 -4.83
N ALA A 458 -24.61 -20.55 -3.95
CA ALA A 458 -24.80 -20.32 -2.53
C ALA A 458 -23.57 -19.61 -1.95
N ILE A 459 -23.81 -18.54 -1.17
CA ILE A 459 -22.78 -17.81 -0.39
C ILE A 459 -22.83 -18.26 1.05
N THR A 460 -23.96 -18.01 1.70
CA THR A 460 -24.31 -18.47 3.05
C THR A 460 -25.76 -18.88 3.06
N GLU A 461 -26.26 -19.38 4.18
CA GLU A 461 -27.68 -19.67 4.33
C GLU A 461 -28.55 -18.44 4.03
N GLY A 462 -29.50 -18.58 3.14
CA GLY A 462 -30.40 -17.50 2.72
C GLY A 462 -29.77 -16.41 1.84
N VAL A 463 -28.49 -16.55 1.44
CA VAL A 463 -27.78 -15.56 0.61
C VAL A 463 -27.16 -16.24 -0.60
N PHE A 464 -27.52 -15.77 -1.79
CA PHE A 464 -27.09 -16.35 -3.06
C PHE A 464 -26.44 -15.28 -3.95
N LEU A 465 -25.48 -15.70 -4.76
CA LEU A 465 -24.93 -14.92 -5.85
C LEU A 465 -25.58 -15.36 -7.16
N ALA A 466 -26.32 -14.48 -7.80
CA ALA A 466 -26.75 -14.65 -9.18
C ALA A 466 -25.71 -14.04 -10.11
N THR A 467 -25.26 -14.81 -11.10
CA THR A 467 -24.34 -14.33 -12.13
C THR A 467 -24.98 -14.44 -13.50
N TYR A 468 -24.75 -13.46 -14.34
CA TYR A 468 -25.14 -13.46 -15.75
C TYR A 468 -23.93 -13.22 -16.63
N SER A 469 -23.80 -13.96 -17.72
CA SER A 469 -22.71 -13.77 -18.69
C SER A 469 -23.18 -14.02 -20.11
N LYS A 470 -23.28 -12.96 -20.91
CA LYS A 470 -23.62 -13.06 -22.35
C LYS A 470 -22.75 -12.10 -23.15
N LYS A 471 -22.03 -12.61 -24.15
CA LYS A 471 -21.09 -11.81 -24.96
C LYS A 471 -20.08 -11.06 -24.06
N GLU A 472 -20.17 -9.72 -24.03
CA GLU A 472 -19.31 -8.82 -23.26
C GLU A 472 -19.99 -8.26 -22.00
N LEU A 473 -21.18 -8.74 -21.62
CA LEU A 473 -21.89 -8.31 -20.42
C LEU A 473 -21.75 -9.36 -19.32
N GLY A 474 -21.30 -8.92 -18.16
CA GLY A 474 -21.31 -9.68 -16.91
C GLY A 474 -22.07 -8.92 -15.84
N LEU A 475 -22.89 -9.65 -15.09
CA LEU A 475 -23.60 -9.13 -13.91
C LEU A 475 -23.34 -10.07 -12.72
N MET A 476 -23.23 -9.48 -11.55
CA MET A 476 -23.24 -10.17 -10.24
C MET A 476 -24.28 -9.50 -9.36
N VAL A 477 -25.15 -10.29 -8.75
CA VAL A 477 -26.25 -9.79 -7.90
C VAL A 477 -26.34 -10.66 -6.66
N ILE A 478 -26.31 -10.05 -5.48
CA ILE A 478 -26.56 -10.75 -4.22
C ILE A 478 -28.07 -10.80 -3.99
N VAL A 479 -28.62 -11.97 -3.87
CA VAL A 479 -30.06 -12.22 -3.68
C VAL A 479 -30.28 -12.90 -2.34
N ARG A 480 -31.16 -12.33 -1.53
CA ARG A 480 -31.57 -12.91 -0.25
C ARG A 480 -32.93 -13.59 -0.40
N THR A 481 -32.95 -14.89 -0.17
CA THR A 481 -34.15 -15.73 -0.30
C THR A 481 -33.87 -17.13 0.31
N ASP A 482 -34.88 -17.99 0.37
CA ASP A 482 -34.79 -19.27 1.06
C ASP A 482 -34.06 -20.35 0.25
N THR A 483 -34.20 -20.32 -1.08
CA THR A 483 -33.65 -21.36 -1.96
C THR A 483 -32.94 -20.78 -3.19
N PRO A 484 -32.01 -21.51 -3.81
CA PRO A 484 -31.38 -21.09 -5.06
C PRO A 484 -32.37 -21.00 -6.23
N GLU A 485 -33.41 -21.82 -6.24
CA GLU A 485 -34.49 -21.79 -7.25
C GLU A 485 -35.27 -20.47 -7.15
N ASN A 486 -35.64 -20.05 -5.94
CA ASN A 486 -36.30 -18.75 -5.71
C ASN A 486 -35.37 -17.57 -6.10
N ALA A 487 -34.05 -17.69 -5.88
CA ALA A 487 -33.11 -16.66 -6.32
C ALA A 487 -33.06 -16.58 -7.86
N LEU A 488 -33.08 -17.71 -8.54
CA LEU A 488 -33.09 -17.77 -9.99
C LEU A 488 -34.40 -17.21 -10.57
N GLU A 489 -35.55 -17.59 -10.03
CA GLU A 489 -36.87 -17.12 -10.43
C GLU A 489 -36.94 -15.57 -10.28
N LYS A 490 -36.59 -15.02 -9.12
CA LYS A 490 -36.60 -13.58 -8.87
C LYS A 490 -35.75 -12.78 -9.87
N VAL A 491 -34.54 -13.25 -10.24
CA VAL A 491 -33.72 -12.49 -11.20
C VAL A 491 -34.24 -12.60 -12.62
N ILE A 492 -34.83 -13.73 -13.00
CA ILE A 492 -35.39 -13.95 -14.34
C ILE A 492 -36.72 -13.18 -14.51
N GLU A 493 -37.66 -13.31 -13.60
CA GLU A 493 -38.98 -12.68 -13.69
C GLU A 493 -38.86 -11.14 -13.79
N ASN A 494 -37.96 -10.56 -13.03
CA ASN A 494 -37.70 -9.11 -13.10
C ASN A 494 -36.96 -8.67 -14.36
N ASN A 495 -36.32 -9.58 -15.11
CA ASN A 495 -35.43 -9.28 -16.25
C ASN A 495 -35.65 -10.21 -17.43
N LEU A 496 -36.92 -10.40 -17.84
CA LEU A 496 -37.32 -11.29 -18.94
C LEU A 496 -36.71 -10.88 -20.29
N ASP A 497 -36.53 -9.60 -20.55
CA ASP A 497 -35.89 -9.08 -21.75
C ASP A 497 -34.37 -8.92 -21.53
N GLU A 498 -33.62 -9.94 -21.92
CA GLU A 498 -32.17 -9.94 -21.80
C GLU A 498 -31.46 -8.83 -22.61
N GLU A 499 -32.07 -8.27 -23.67
CA GLU A 499 -31.45 -7.18 -24.41
C GLU A 499 -31.47 -5.86 -23.62
N LEU A 500 -32.45 -5.68 -22.74
CA LEU A 500 -32.51 -4.52 -21.83
C LEU A 500 -31.43 -4.56 -20.74
N LEU A 501 -30.89 -5.73 -20.40
CA LEU A 501 -29.80 -5.86 -19.42
C LEU A 501 -28.53 -5.07 -19.78
N LYS A 502 -28.41 -4.60 -21.00
CA LYS A 502 -27.31 -3.73 -21.45
C LYS A 502 -27.47 -2.29 -20.96
N THR A 503 -28.66 -1.88 -20.60
CA THR A 503 -29.00 -0.49 -20.28
C THR A 503 -29.68 -0.32 -18.93
N ARG A 504 -30.33 -1.36 -18.42
CA ARG A 504 -31.01 -1.36 -17.12
C ARG A 504 -31.08 -2.76 -16.53
N PHE A 505 -31.13 -2.81 -15.22
CA PHE A 505 -31.37 -4.03 -14.46
C PHE A 505 -32.47 -3.79 -13.41
N ASN A 506 -33.49 -4.62 -13.41
CA ASN A 506 -34.53 -4.59 -12.36
C ASN A 506 -34.07 -5.49 -11.21
N HIS A 507 -33.62 -4.87 -10.14
CA HIS A 507 -33.13 -5.60 -8.98
C HIS A 507 -34.28 -6.42 -8.32
N PRO A 508 -34.01 -7.65 -7.84
CA PRO A 508 -35.02 -8.47 -7.17
C PRO A 508 -35.72 -7.80 -5.98
N ASN A 509 -35.08 -6.79 -5.37
CA ASN A 509 -35.65 -6.02 -4.27
C ASN A 509 -36.49 -4.80 -4.72
N GLY A 510 -36.80 -4.68 -6.02
CA GLY A 510 -37.66 -3.64 -6.56
C GLY A 510 -36.96 -2.34 -6.98
N ASN A 511 -35.64 -2.26 -6.89
CA ASN A 511 -34.88 -1.10 -7.35
C ASN A 511 -34.57 -1.22 -8.85
N LEU A 512 -34.62 -0.10 -9.57
CA LEU A 512 -34.12 0.01 -10.94
C LEU A 512 -32.65 0.47 -10.89
N ILE A 513 -31.79 -0.26 -11.58
CA ILE A 513 -30.36 0.02 -11.67
C ILE A 513 -29.94 0.23 -13.13
#